data_057776900fc1a15ef4de0faab8327011
#
_entry.id   057776900fc1a15ef4de0faab8327011
#
_cell.length_a   1.000
_cell.length_b   1.000
_cell.length_c   1.000
_cell.angle_alpha   90.00
_cell.angle_beta   90.00
_cell.angle_gamma   90.00
#
_symmetry.space_group_name_H-M   'P 1'
#
loop_
_entity.id
_entity.type
_entity.pdbx_description
1 polymer ?
#
loop_
_entity_poly.entity_id
_entity_poly.type
_entity_poly.pdbx_seq_one_letter_code
_entity_poly.pdbx_strand_id
1 'polypeptide(L)'
;MILVTTKYFEKRVAKLPKMIKVKLAEKIRLFMDGLYNIILNNHKLNGKYKNYRSINITGDYRMIYEQLPDNSVRLIDVGTHGELYE
;
A
#
# COMPACT_ATOMS: atom_id res chain seq x y z
N MET A 1 -2.62 -0.38 -15.53
CA MET A 1 -1.85 0.24 -14.44
C MET A 1 -0.52 -0.47 -14.29
N ILE A 2 0.54 0.29 -14.11
CA ILE A 2 1.88 -0.27 -13.89
C ILE A 2 2.26 -0.10 -12.42
N LEU A 3 2.66 -1.20 -11.77
CA LEU A 3 3.15 -1.17 -10.40
C LEU A 3 4.68 -1.15 -10.41
N VAL A 4 5.25 -0.18 -9.69
CA VAL A 4 6.69 -0.10 -9.49
C VAL A 4 6.95 -0.39 -8.02
N THR A 5 7.77 -1.40 -7.71
CA THR A 5 8.15 -1.69 -6.34
C THR A 5 9.47 -1.01 -6.01
N THR A 6 9.78 -0.91 -4.73
CA THR A 6 11.07 -0.45 -4.25
C THR A 6 11.73 -1.58 -3.47
N LYS A 7 13.05 -1.55 -3.36
CA LYS A 7 13.76 -2.55 -2.54
C LYS A 7 13.29 -2.49 -1.10
N TYR A 8 13.03 -1.29 -0.60
CA TYR A 8 12.55 -1.12 0.76
C TYR A 8 11.18 -1.80 0.94
N PHE A 9 10.25 -1.59 0.00
CA PHE A 9 8.93 -2.22 0.05
C PHE A 9 9.07 -3.74 0.04
N GLU A 10 9.91 -4.27 -0.83
CA GLU A 10 10.11 -5.72 -0.94
C GLU A 10 10.66 -6.31 0.36
N LYS A 11 11.59 -5.60 1.02
CA LYS A 11 12.10 -6.04 2.32
C LYS A 11 11.03 -6.03 3.39
N ARG A 12 10.14 -5.02 3.37
CA ARG A 12 9.03 -4.95 4.31
C ARG A 12 8.06 -6.11 4.10
N VAL A 13 7.74 -6.41 2.85
CA VAL A 13 6.87 -7.55 2.51
C VAL A 13 7.45 -8.85 3.02
N ALA A 14 8.75 -9.05 2.85
CA ALA A 14 9.41 -10.28 3.29
C ALA A 14 9.25 -10.54 4.79
N LYS A 15 9.09 -9.50 5.59
CA LYS A 15 8.94 -9.60 7.05
C LYS A 15 7.50 -9.75 7.52
N LEU A 16 6.53 -9.67 6.62
CA LEU A 16 5.11 -9.78 7.00
C LEU A 16 4.76 -11.21 7.39
N PRO A 17 3.83 -11.39 8.33
CA PRO A 17 3.26 -12.72 8.59
C PRO A 17 2.68 -13.30 7.31
N LYS A 18 2.73 -14.61 7.18
CA LYS A 18 2.29 -15.30 5.96
C LYS A 18 0.86 -14.91 5.57
N MET A 19 -0.06 -14.88 6.54
CA MET A 19 -1.46 -14.53 6.28
C MET A 19 -1.60 -13.11 5.75
N ILE A 20 -0.76 -12.19 6.23
CA ILE A 20 -0.79 -10.81 5.77
C ILE A 20 -0.24 -10.70 4.34
N LYS A 21 0.76 -11.51 3.99
CA LYS A 21 1.24 -11.57 2.60
C LYS A 21 0.12 -11.98 1.65
N VAL A 22 -0.69 -12.95 2.03
CA VAL A 22 -1.84 -13.39 1.24
C VAL A 22 -2.84 -12.25 1.08
N LYS A 23 -3.17 -11.57 2.18
CA LYS A 23 -4.11 -10.45 2.15
C LYS A 23 -3.57 -9.29 1.32
N LEU A 24 -2.28 -9.02 1.41
CA LEU A 24 -1.64 -7.98 0.60
C LEU A 24 -1.81 -8.29 -0.89
N ALA A 25 -1.54 -9.52 -1.30
CA ALA A 25 -1.68 -9.92 -2.70
C ALA A 25 -3.12 -9.74 -3.19
N GLU A 26 -4.11 -10.13 -2.39
CA GLU A 26 -5.52 -9.96 -2.70
C GLU A 26 -5.87 -8.48 -2.88
N LYS A 27 -5.42 -7.62 -1.97
CA LYS A 27 -5.75 -6.20 -2.00
C LYS A 27 -5.03 -5.48 -3.15
N ILE A 28 -3.81 -5.89 -3.49
CA ILE A 28 -3.10 -5.33 -4.63
C ILE A 28 -3.85 -5.67 -5.92
N ARG A 29 -4.39 -6.89 -6.04
CA ARG A 29 -5.19 -7.26 -7.22
C ARG A 29 -6.43 -6.39 -7.33
N LEU A 30 -7.13 -6.20 -6.21
CA LEU A 30 -8.31 -5.35 -6.16
C LEU A 30 -7.96 -3.89 -6.51
N PHE A 31 -6.82 -3.42 -6.00
CA PHE A 31 -6.29 -2.09 -6.25
C PHE A 31 -6.00 -1.87 -7.75
N MET A 32 -5.44 -2.88 -8.42
CA MET A 32 -5.17 -2.81 -9.85
C MET A 32 -6.43 -2.75 -10.69
N ASP A 33 -7.51 -3.38 -10.22
CA ASP A 33 -8.81 -3.34 -10.90
C ASP A 33 -9.52 -2.00 -10.69
N GLY A 34 -9.26 -1.31 -9.59
CA GLY A 34 -9.87 -0.02 -9.31
C GLY A 34 -9.26 0.61 -8.07
N LEU A 35 -8.49 1.69 -8.24
CA LEU A 35 -7.77 2.36 -7.16
C LEU A 35 -8.67 2.77 -6.00
N TYR A 36 -9.92 3.12 -6.30
CA TYR A 36 -10.83 3.69 -5.31
C TYR A 36 -11.95 2.76 -4.90
N ASN A 37 -11.75 1.45 -5.10
CA ASN A 37 -12.70 0.47 -4.57
C ASN A 37 -12.91 0.74 -3.07
N ILE A 38 -14.16 0.79 -2.65
CA ILE A 38 -14.52 1.20 -1.30
C ILE A 38 -13.86 0.34 -0.20
N ILE A 39 -13.62 -0.93 -0.49
CA ILE A 39 -12.99 -1.85 0.46
C ILE A 39 -11.57 -1.39 0.82
N LEU A 40 -10.89 -0.72 -0.10
CA LEU A 40 -9.50 -0.29 0.10
C LEU A 40 -9.38 0.93 1.01
N ASN A 41 -10.45 1.69 1.17
CA ASN A 41 -10.41 2.95 1.93
C ASN A 41 -9.22 3.83 1.52
N ASN A 42 -9.07 4.04 0.21
CA ASN A 42 -7.96 4.81 -0.34
C ASN A 42 -8.08 6.28 0.07
N HIS A 43 -7.05 6.81 0.70
CA HIS A 43 -7.07 8.20 1.16
C HIS A 43 -5.69 8.82 1.14
N LYS A 44 -5.66 10.14 1.03
CA LYS A 44 -4.43 10.93 1.10
C LYS A 44 -3.86 10.92 2.51
N LEU A 45 -2.54 11.01 2.59
CA LEU A 45 -1.83 11.12 3.85
C LEU A 45 -1.36 12.54 4.08
N ASN A 46 -1.04 12.85 5.33
CA ASN A 46 -0.54 14.16 5.75
C ASN A 46 0.85 14.04 6.36
N GLY A 47 1.43 15.18 6.76
CA GLY A 47 2.75 15.20 7.40
C GLY A 47 3.85 14.73 6.46
N LYS A 48 4.72 13.86 6.95
CA LYS A 48 5.85 13.37 6.17
C LYS A 48 5.45 12.56 4.94
N TYR A 49 4.21 12.05 4.92
CA TYR A 49 3.69 11.26 3.81
C TYR A 49 2.73 12.05 2.91
N LYS A 50 2.77 13.37 2.95
CA LYS A 50 1.76 14.23 2.29
C LYS A 50 1.61 14.00 0.78
N ASN A 51 2.63 13.44 0.13
CA ASN A 51 2.58 13.18 -1.32
C ASN A 51 2.16 11.75 -1.64
N TYR A 52 1.78 10.99 -0.62
CA TYR A 52 1.45 9.58 -0.76
C TYR A 52 0.01 9.32 -0.36
N ARG A 53 -0.46 8.12 -0.69
CA ARG A 53 -1.78 7.65 -0.34
C ARG A 53 -1.66 6.30 0.36
N SER A 54 -2.72 5.92 1.05
CA SER A 54 -2.75 4.66 1.81
C SER A 54 -3.99 3.85 1.42
N ILE A 55 -3.84 2.53 1.37
CA ILE A 55 -4.98 1.62 1.29
C ILE A 55 -4.94 0.65 2.46
N ASN A 56 -6.11 0.15 2.84
CA ASN A 56 -6.25 -0.86 3.88
C ASN A 56 -5.93 -2.24 3.32
N ILE A 57 -5.07 -2.99 4.02
CA ILE A 57 -4.82 -4.39 3.71
C ILE A 57 -5.69 -5.26 4.62
N THR A 58 -5.64 -4.99 5.92
CA THR A 58 -6.53 -5.55 6.94
C THR A 58 -6.96 -4.43 7.87
N GLY A 59 -7.63 -4.75 8.98
CA GLY A 59 -8.00 -3.75 9.97
C GLY A 59 -6.81 -2.97 10.51
N ASP A 60 -5.63 -3.58 10.60
CA ASP A 60 -4.45 -2.96 11.18
C ASP A 60 -3.35 -2.66 10.15
N TYR A 61 -3.22 -3.46 9.10
CA TYR A 61 -2.16 -3.30 8.11
C TYR A 61 -2.56 -2.37 6.99
N ARG A 62 -1.61 -1.53 6.56
CA ARG A 62 -1.80 -0.52 5.51
C ARG A 62 -0.67 -0.62 4.50
N MET A 63 -0.96 -0.23 3.25
CA MET A 63 0.06 -0.07 2.21
C MET A 63 0.10 1.38 1.78
N ILE A 64 1.29 1.95 1.73
CA ILE A 64 1.52 3.34 1.28
C ILE A 64 2.04 3.30 -0.13
N TYR A 65 1.49 4.14 -0.99
CA TYR A 65 1.93 4.23 -2.38
C TYR A 65 1.95 5.68 -2.86
N GLU A 66 2.67 5.90 -3.94
CA GLU A 66 2.74 7.19 -4.62
C GLU A 66 2.12 7.06 -6.00
N GLN A 67 1.20 7.96 -6.33
CA GLN A 67 0.64 8.04 -7.68
C GLN A 67 1.66 8.70 -8.58
N LEU A 68 2.02 8.03 -9.67
CA LEU A 68 2.95 8.54 -10.67
C LEU A 68 2.20 8.91 -11.93
N PRO A 69 2.81 9.69 -12.85
CA PRO A 69 2.26 9.91 -14.19
C PRO A 69 2.11 8.59 -14.96
N ASP A 70 1.41 8.64 -16.10
CA ASP A 70 1.29 7.53 -17.04
C ASP A 70 0.65 6.28 -16.45
N ASN A 71 -0.33 6.49 -15.55
CA ASN A 71 -1.10 5.38 -14.96
C ASN A 71 -0.20 4.37 -14.24
N SER A 72 0.78 4.90 -13.48
CA SER A 72 1.71 4.10 -12.69
C SER A 72 1.59 4.43 -11.22
N VAL A 73 1.95 3.48 -10.36
CA VAL A 73 2.06 3.72 -8.92
C VAL A 73 3.36 3.10 -8.42
N ARG A 74 3.97 3.75 -7.44
CA ARG A 74 5.15 3.24 -6.77
C ARG A 74 4.76 2.78 -5.37
N LEU A 75 5.05 1.53 -5.04
CA LEU A 75 4.76 0.98 -3.73
C LEU A 75 5.88 1.40 -2.77
N ILE A 76 5.51 2.09 -1.69
CA ILE A 76 6.47 2.78 -0.82
C ILE A 76 6.74 1.99 0.46
N ASP A 77 5.68 1.56 1.16
CA ASP A 77 5.83 0.88 2.44
C ASP A 77 4.58 0.05 2.74
N VAL A 78 4.72 -0.91 3.64
CA VAL A 78 3.63 -1.72 4.16
C VAL A 78 3.95 -2.11 5.59
N GLY A 79 2.95 -2.05 6.45
CA GLY A 79 3.12 -2.41 7.86
C GLY A 79 1.87 -2.13 8.64
N THR A 80 1.94 -2.25 9.96
CA THR A 80 0.83 -1.89 10.83
C THR A 80 0.70 -0.37 10.87
N HIS A 81 -0.47 0.11 11.27
CA HIS A 81 -0.71 1.53 11.46
C HIS A 81 0.34 2.15 12.38
N GLY A 82 0.64 1.49 13.50
CA GLY A 82 1.64 1.99 14.44
C GLY A 82 3.04 2.06 13.82
N GLU A 83 3.44 1.06 13.04
CA GLU A 83 4.75 1.05 12.39
C GLU A 83 4.90 2.19 11.38
N LEU A 84 3.83 2.50 10.66
CA LEU A 84 3.89 3.47 9.56
C LEU A 84 3.79 4.92 10.04
N TYR A 85 3.00 5.17 11.09
CA TYR A 85 2.61 6.53 11.46
C TYR A 85 3.15 7.03 12.79
N GLU A 86 4.07 6.32 13.38
CA GLU A 86 4.75 6.77 14.59
C GLU A 86 6.10 7.39 14.33
#